data_71f7ffbe97d70cfa4c149ab18b4b07ad
#
_entry.id   71f7ffbe97d70cfa4c149ab18b4b07ad
#
_cell.length_a   1.000
_cell.length_b   1.000
_cell.length_c   1.000
_cell.angle_alpha   90.00
_cell.angle_beta   90.00
_cell.angle_gamma   90.00
#
_symmetry.space_group_name_H-M   'P 1'
#
loop_
_entity.id
_entity.type
_entity.pdbx_description
1 polymer ?
#
loop_
_entity_poly.entity_id
_entity_poly.type
_entity_poly.pdbx_seq_one_letter_code
_entity_poly.pdbx_strand_id
1 'polypeptide(L)'
;MDEFKKKHGLELRVGTEPEMMWLTKNDDGTPTGKGFSKPFCYHIDQFESLRPVFMKVIEYSKAMGLDMIQGDHEDAPGQLELNWTYDNVLRNADRLSTYRQICAQVAREHNLIACFMTKPVSYTHLTLPTNPRV
;
A
#
# COMPACT_ATOMS: atom_id res chain seq x y z
N MET A 1 17.16 14.57 -12.84
CA MET A 1 16.88 13.46 -13.80
C MET A 1 17.37 13.79 -15.20
N ASP A 2 17.09 14.97 -15.73
CA ASP A 2 17.49 15.40 -17.07
C ASP A 2 19.00 15.48 -17.25
N GLU A 3 19.74 15.92 -16.23
CA GLU A 3 21.20 15.94 -16.24
C GLU A 3 21.80 14.53 -16.30
N PHE A 4 21.24 13.59 -15.53
CA PHE A 4 21.67 12.19 -15.55
C PHE A 4 21.46 11.57 -16.93
N LYS A 5 20.29 11.78 -17.53
CA LYS A 5 19.97 11.31 -18.88
C LYS A 5 20.89 11.93 -19.92
N LYS A 6 21.13 13.25 -19.84
CA LYS A 6 22.06 13.93 -20.75
C LYS A 6 23.48 13.42 -20.62
N LYS A 7 23.93 13.16 -19.40
CA LYS A 7 25.32 12.74 -19.12
C LYS A 7 25.61 11.29 -19.46
N HIS A 8 24.62 10.39 -19.24
CA HIS A 8 24.82 8.94 -19.28
C HIS A 8 24.00 8.23 -20.35
N GLY A 9 23.07 8.92 -21.01
CA GLY A 9 22.15 8.29 -21.97
C GLY A 9 21.14 7.31 -21.33
N LEU A 10 21.05 7.28 -19.98
CA LEU A 10 20.24 6.34 -19.21
C LEU A 10 19.03 7.05 -18.59
N GLU A 11 17.94 6.32 -18.45
CA GLU A 11 16.75 6.75 -17.72
C GLU A 11 16.44 5.76 -16.62
N LEU A 12 16.32 6.26 -15.38
CA LEU A 12 15.92 5.45 -14.24
C LEU A 12 14.41 5.24 -14.26
N ARG A 13 14.00 3.98 -14.20
CA ARG A 13 12.62 3.56 -14.04
C ARG A 13 12.41 2.81 -12.74
N VAL A 14 11.26 2.97 -12.10
CA VAL A 14 10.96 2.44 -10.77
C VAL A 14 9.58 1.81 -10.76
N GLY A 15 9.48 0.60 -10.22
CA GLY A 15 8.24 -0.01 -9.74
C GLY A 15 8.08 0.29 -8.26
N THR A 16 6.85 0.39 -7.80
CA THR A 16 6.50 0.51 -6.37
C THR A 16 5.53 -0.59 -6.02
N GLU A 17 5.82 -1.29 -4.95
CA GLU A 17 4.99 -2.34 -4.35
C GLU A 17 4.50 -1.84 -2.98
N PRO A 18 3.41 -1.05 -2.95
CA PRO A 18 2.98 -0.38 -1.73
C PRO A 18 2.15 -1.32 -0.86
N GLU A 19 2.81 -2.03 0.01
CA GLU A 19 2.16 -2.80 1.06
C GLU A 19 1.59 -1.87 2.14
N MET A 20 0.34 -2.09 2.52
CA MET A 20 -0.31 -1.32 3.56
C MET A 20 -1.33 -2.16 4.33
N MET A 21 -1.67 -1.73 5.53
CA MET A 21 -2.66 -2.42 6.35
C MET A 21 -3.97 -1.65 6.40
N TRP A 22 -5.06 -2.36 6.20
CA TRP A 22 -6.42 -1.91 6.49
C TRP A 22 -6.75 -2.32 7.92
N LEU A 23 -6.93 -1.35 8.79
CA LEU A 23 -7.18 -1.59 10.21
C LEU A 23 -8.63 -1.24 10.57
N THR A 24 -9.22 -2.04 11.42
CA THR A 24 -10.47 -1.71 12.09
C THR A 24 -10.22 -0.80 13.29
N LYS A 25 -11.28 -0.35 13.93
CA LYS A 25 -11.22 0.51 15.12
C LYS A 25 -11.77 -0.25 16.33
N ASN A 26 -11.14 -0.10 17.47
CA ASN A 26 -11.70 -0.45 18.76
C ASN A 26 -12.82 0.55 19.13
N ASP A 27 -13.58 0.26 20.20
CA ASP A 27 -14.65 1.13 20.68
C ASP A 27 -14.16 2.54 21.08
N ASP A 28 -12.90 2.65 21.50
CA ASP A 28 -12.23 3.92 21.82
C ASP A 28 -11.64 4.63 20.58
N GLY A 29 -11.84 4.07 19.37
CA GLY A 29 -11.33 4.61 18.12
C GLY A 29 -9.87 4.26 17.80
N THR A 30 -9.17 3.56 18.68
CA THR A 30 -7.80 3.15 18.40
C THR A 30 -7.72 2.07 17.30
N PRO A 31 -6.66 2.07 16.47
CA PRO A 31 -6.51 1.09 15.40
C PRO A 31 -6.26 -0.32 15.94
N THR A 32 -6.82 -1.31 15.26
CA THR A 32 -6.63 -2.72 15.59
C THR A 32 -6.67 -3.59 14.33
N GLY A 33 -5.97 -4.73 14.36
CA GLY A 33 -6.06 -5.79 13.35
C GLY A 33 -7.17 -6.81 13.61
N LYS A 34 -8.02 -6.61 14.62
CA LYS A 34 -9.14 -7.50 14.91
C LYS A 34 -10.12 -7.52 13.75
N GLY A 35 -10.68 -8.68 13.45
CA GLY A 35 -11.62 -8.88 12.35
C GLY A 35 -10.96 -9.38 11.07
N PHE A 36 -9.66 -9.41 10.99
CA PHE A 36 -8.92 -10.05 9.91
C PHE A 36 -8.24 -11.31 10.44
N SER A 37 -8.39 -12.43 9.75
CA SER A 37 -7.64 -13.63 10.07
C SER A 37 -6.16 -13.44 9.74
N LYS A 38 -5.30 -14.26 10.34
CA LYS A 38 -3.87 -14.28 10.08
C LYS A 38 -3.51 -15.53 9.28
N PRO A 39 -3.79 -15.57 7.98
CA PRO A 39 -3.38 -16.66 7.11
C PRO A 39 -1.94 -16.43 6.62
N PHE A 40 -1.45 -17.37 5.85
CA PHE A 40 -0.29 -17.15 4.99
C PHE A 40 -0.62 -16.13 3.89
N CYS A 41 0.39 -15.45 3.34
CA CYS A 41 0.22 -14.54 2.22
C CYS A 41 -0.41 -15.22 0.99
N TYR A 42 -0.93 -14.43 0.08
CA TYR A 42 -1.61 -14.87 -1.16
C TYR A 42 -2.88 -15.70 -0.93
N HIS A 43 -3.55 -15.46 0.20
CA HIS A 43 -4.79 -16.19 0.54
C HIS A 43 -6.00 -15.49 -0.07
N ILE A 44 -6.65 -16.15 -1.03
CA ILE A 44 -7.72 -15.54 -1.83
C ILE A 44 -8.94 -15.14 -0.98
N ASP A 45 -9.35 -15.94 -0.01
CA ASP A 45 -10.50 -15.59 0.84
C ASP A 45 -10.26 -14.34 1.68
N GLN A 46 -9.01 -14.12 2.12
CA GLN A 46 -8.64 -12.92 2.86
C GLN A 46 -8.60 -11.70 1.95
N PHE A 47 -8.11 -11.86 0.75
CA PHE A 47 -8.18 -10.82 -0.26
C PHE A 47 -9.63 -10.45 -0.58
N GLU A 48 -10.49 -11.45 -0.81
CA GLU A 48 -11.91 -11.27 -1.07
C GLU A 48 -12.67 -10.59 0.08
N SER A 49 -12.27 -10.81 1.32
CA SER A 49 -12.90 -10.16 2.48
C SER A 49 -12.84 -8.62 2.42
N LEU A 50 -11.83 -8.09 1.73
CA LEU A 50 -11.63 -6.66 1.49
C LEU A 50 -12.04 -6.22 0.07
N ARG A 51 -12.76 -7.06 -0.69
CA ARG A 51 -13.18 -6.74 -2.06
C ARG A 51 -13.83 -5.36 -2.21
N PRO A 52 -14.83 -4.95 -1.41
CA PRO A 52 -15.43 -3.62 -1.56
C PRO A 52 -14.41 -2.49 -1.43
N VAL A 53 -13.41 -2.67 -0.57
CA VAL A 53 -12.37 -1.69 -0.28
C VAL A 53 -11.40 -1.58 -1.45
N PHE A 54 -10.75 -2.70 -1.82
CA PHE A 54 -9.73 -2.63 -2.87
C PHE A 54 -10.31 -2.32 -4.25
N MET A 55 -11.53 -2.76 -4.56
CA MET A 55 -12.19 -2.39 -5.81
C MET A 55 -12.42 -0.88 -5.90
N LYS A 56 -12.75 -0.23 -4.77
CA LYS A 56 -12.91 1.22 -4.72
C LYS A 56 -11.58 1.96 -4.86
N VAL A 57 -10.51 1.42 -4.26
CA VAL A 57 -9.15 1.94 -4.47
C VAL A 57 -8.76 1.85 -5.93
N ILE A 58 -9.01 0.71 -6.59
CA ILE A 58 -8.71 0.52 -8.01
C ILE A 58 -9.51 1.51 -8.88
N GLU A 59 -10.81 1.69 -8.61
CA GLU A 59 -11.66 2.64 -9.33
C GLU A 59 -11.09 4.06 -9.27
N TYR A 60 -10.80 4.55 -8.07
CA TYR A 60 -10.26 5.90 -7.88
C TYR A 60 -8.85 6.04 -8.45
N SER A 61 -8.01 5.02 -8.29
CA SER A 61 -6.66 5.01 -8.84
C SER A 61 -6.66 5.09 -10.37
N LYS A 62 -7.51 4.33 -11.03
CA LYS A 62 -7.69 4.40 -12.49
C LYS A 62 -8.19 5.78 -12.94
N ALA A 63 -9.15 6.35 -12.21
CA ALA A 63 -9.65 7.70 -12.50
C ALA A 63 -8.55 8.78 -12.36
N MET A 64 -7.56 8.56 -11.50
CA MET A 64 -6.39 9.42 -11.30
C MET A 64 -5.20 9.06 -12.22
N GLY A 65 -5.37 8.12 -13.14
CA GLY A 65 -4.36 7.75 -14.14
C GLY A 65 -3.27 6.80 -13.64
N LEU A 66 -3.56 6.00 -12.60
CA LEU A 66 -2.71 4.89 -12.20
C LEU A 66 -3.12 3.62 -12.97
N ASP A 67 -2.18 3.03 -13.69
CA ASP A 67 -2.39 1.81 -14.49
C ASP A 67 -2.30 0.57 -13.57
N MET A 68 -3.35 0.33 -12.78
CA MET A 68 -3.42 -0.77 -11.82
C MET A 68 -3.34 -2.12 -12.54
N ILE A 69 -2.44 -3.00 -12.09
CA ILE A 69 -2.12 -4.27 -12.77
C ILE A 69 -2.32 -5.50 -11.89
N GLN A 70 -2.09 -5.41 -10.59
CA GLN A 70 -2.08 -6.55 -9.68
C GLN A 70 -2.53 -6.14 -8.29
N GLY A 71 -3.02 -7.12 -7.51
CA GLY A 71 -3.27 -6.99 -6.09
C GLY A 71 -3.07 -8.31 -5.40
N ASP A 72 -2.46 -8.27 -4.22
CA ASP A 72 -2.14 -9.43 -3.40
C ASP A 72 -2.55 -9.24 -1.93
N HIS A 73 -2.90 -10.37 -1.29
CA HIS A 73 -3.00 -10.45 0.16
C HIS A 73 -1.61 -10.76 0.73
N GLU A 74 -1.21 -9.97 1.73
CA GLU A 74 0.11 -10.06 2.35
C GLU A 74 0.09 -10.78 3.71
N ASP A 75 1.25 -10.92 4.36
CA ASP A 75 1.44 -11.76 5.54
C ASP A 75 0.72 -11.29 6.82
N ALA A 76 0.39 -10.01 6.94
CA ALA A 76 -0.26 -9.50 8.14
C ALA A 76 -1.79 -9.40 7.98
N PRO A 77 -2.56 -9.51 9.07
CA PRO A 77 -4.01 -9.33 9.03
C PRO A 77 -4.42 -7.99 8.41
N GLY A 78 -5.22 -8.04 7.34
CA GLY A 78 -5.65 -6.85 6.62
C GLY A 78 -4.56 -6.16 5.78
N GLN A 79 -3.42 -6.79 5.60
CA GLN A 79 -2.35 -6.27 4.75
C GLN A 79 -2.63 -6.63 3.28
N LEU A 80 -2.67 -5.61 2.44
CA LEU A 80 -2.82 -5.74 1.00
C LEU A 80 -1.74 -4.96 0.27
N GLU A 81 -1.40 -5.46 -0.89
CA GLU A 81 -0.58 -4.81 -1.89
C GLU A 81 -1.41 -4.58 -3.15
N LEU A 82 -1.35 -3.38 -3.73
CA LEU A 82 -2.02 -3.05 -4.99
C LEU A 82 -1.03 -2.31 -5.89
N ASN A 83 -0.66 -2.93 -6.99
CA ASN A 83 0.42 -2.48 -7.86
C ASN A 83 -0.07 -1.79 -9.12
N TRP A 84 0.77 -0.90 -9.65
CA TRP A 84 0.61 -0.26 -10.95
C TRP A 84 1.88 -0.39 -11.78
N THR A 85 1.79 -0.11 -13.08
CA THR A 85 2.92 -0.19 -13.99
C THR A 85 4.06 0.73 -13.57
N TYR A 86 5.29 0.24 -13.67
CA TYR A 86 6.49 1.04 -13.43
C TYR A 86 6.59 2.24 -14.38
N ASP A 87 7.24 3.31 -13.95
CA ASP A 87 7.42 4.52 -14.73
C ASP A 87 8.74 5.22 -14.35
N ASN A 88 8.97 6.41 -14.89
CA ASN A 88 10.07 7.25 -14.43
C ASN A 88 9.91 7.59 -12.94
N VAL A 89 11.03 7.87 -12.28
CA VAL A 89 11.09 8.05 -10.81
C VAL A 89 10.13 9.11 -10.29
N LEU A 90 10.08 10.26 -10.95
CA LEU A 90 9.26 11.40 -10.49
C LEU A 90 7.77 11.05 -10.58
N ARG A 91 7.33 10.57 -11.74
CA ARG A 91 5.93 10.19 -11.94
C ARG A 91 5.50 9.07 -11.00
N ASN A 92 6.39 8.11 -10.71
CA ASN A 92 6.07 7.02 -9.80
C ASN A 92 5.99 7.51 -8.34
N ALA A 93 6.81 8.46 -7.92
CA ALA A 93 6.72 9.11 -6.62
C ALA A 93 5.41 9.89 -6.45
N ASP A 94 4.99 10.62 -7.48
CA ASP A 94 3.70 11.34 -7.50
C ASP A 94 2.52 10.36 -7.42
N ARG A 95 2.59 9.25 -8.15
CA ARG A 95 1.58 8.17 -8.09
C ARG A 95 1.47 7.57 -6.69
N LEU A 96 2.59 7.29 -6.02
CA LEU A 96 2.58 6.78 -4.65
C LEU A 96 1.92 7.76 -3.69
N SER A 97 2.23 9.05 -3.82
CA SER A 97 1.61 10.10 -3.00
C SER A 97 0.10 10.17 -3.23
N THR A 98 -0.34 10.11 -4.48
CA THR A 98 -1.75 10.08 -4.87
C THR A 98 -2.45 8.82 -4.34
N TYR A 99 -1.84 7.66 -4.51
CA TYR A 99 -2.35 6.37 -4.01
C TYR A 99 -2.62 6.40 -2.51
N ARG A 100 -1.70 6.96 -1.71
CA ARG A 100 -1.89 7.11 -0.26
C ARG A 100 -3.11 7.96 0.09
N GLN A 101 -3.37 9.02 -0.65
CA GLN A 101 -4.56 9.86 -0.46
C GLN A 101 -5.85 9.09 -0.82
N ILE A 102 -5.82 8.34 -1.90
CA ILE A 102 -6.95 7.47 -2.32
C ILE A 102 -7.25 6.45 -1.23
N CYS A 103 -6.25 5.73 -0.74
CA CYS A 103 -6.43 4.76 0.34
C CYS A 103 -7.02 5.40 1.61
N ALA A 104 -6.52 6.58 1.99
CA ALA A 104 -7.06 7.31 3.13
C ALA A 104 -8.52 7.72 2.93
N GLN A 105 -8.93 8.09 1.72
CA GLN A 105 -10.31 8.41 1.39
C GLN A 105 -11.20 7.17 1.46
N VAL A 106 -10.80 6.08 0.81
CA VAL A 106 -11.55 4.82 0.83
C VAL A 106 -11.68 4.25 2.24
N ALA A 107 -10.62 4.36 3.07
CA ALA A 107 -10.67 3.96 4.46
C ALA A 107 -11.79 4.69 5.24
N ARG A 108 -11.93 6.00 5.03
CA ARG A 108 -13.03 6.78 5.63
C ARG A 108 -14.41 6.30 5.19
N GLU A 109 -14.57 5.99 3.92
CA GLU A 109 -15.84 5.49 3.34
C GLU A 109 -16.26 4.13 3.91
N HIS A 110 -15.28 3.30 4.29
CA HIS A 110 -15.51 1.97 4.84
C HIS A 110 -15.32 1.85 6.36
N ASN A 111 -15.22 2.98 7.07
CA ASN A 111 -14.95 3.02 8.52
C ASN A 111 -13.68 2.25 8.94
N LEU A 112 -12.67 2.28 8.10
CA LEU A 112 -11.36 1.67 8.33
C LEU A 112 -10.28 2.76 8.54
N ILE A 113 -9.08 2.31 8.84
CA ILE A 113 -7.86 3.12 8.85
C ILE A 113 -6.89 2.56 7.81
N ALA A 114 -6.46 3.41 6.88
CA ALA A 114 -5.37 3.10 5.96
C ALA A 114 -4.03 3.35 6.66
N CYS A 115 -3.28 2.30 6.94
CA CYS A 115 -2.02 2.38 7.67
C CYS A 115 -0.85 1.98 6.76
N PHE A 116 0.10 2.90 6.58
CA PHE A 116 1.32 2.71 5.78
C PHE A 116 2.56 2.47 6.66
N MET A 117 2.36 2.18 7.93
CA MET A 117 3.44 1.74 8.82
C MET A 117 3.72 0.25 8.60
N THR A 118 4.97 -0.15 8.80
CA THR A 118 5.38 -1.55 8.68
C THR A 118 4.81 -2.35 9.85
N LYS A 119 3.80 -3.19 9.61
CA LYS A 119 3.19 -4.13 10.58
C LYS A 119 2.85 -3.52 11.96
N PRO A 120 2.08 -2.41 12.02
CA PRO A 120 1.94 -1.58 13.23
C PRO A 120 1.23 -2.26 14.41
N VAL A 121 0.48 -3.33 14.16
CA VAL A 121 -0.34 -4.01 15.20
C VAL A 121 0.17 -5.42 15.52
N SER A 122 1.06 -5.97 14.70
CA SER A 122 1.53 -7.36 14.83
C SER A 122 2.83 -7.52 15.59
N TYR A 123 3.61 -6.45 15.71
CA TYR A 123 4.94 -6.50 16.30
C TYR A 123 5.15 -5.33 17.26
N THR A 124 5.15 -5.66 18.54
CA THR A 124 5.61 -4.76 19.60
C THR A 124 7.15 -4.57 19.56
N HIS A 125 7.85 -5.23 18.66
CA HIS A 125 9.32 -5.28 18.61
C HIS A 125 9.91 -4.99 17.22
N LEU A 126 9.22 -4.26 16.36
CA LEU A 126 9.90 -3.71 15.20
C LEU A 126 10.90 -2.66 15.68
N THR A 127 12.04 -3.14 16.13
CA THR A 127 13.25 -2.36 15.93
C THR A 127 13.42 -2.24 14.43
N LEU A 128 13.08 -1.07 13.88
CA LEU A 128 13.62 -0.69 12.59
C LEU A 128 15.10 -1.04 12.64
N PRO A 129 15.65 -1.72 11.62
CA PRO A 129 17.09 -1.89 11.56
C PRO A 129 17.69 -0.49 11.51
N THR A 130 18.01 0.03 12.69
CA THR A 130 18.79 1.25 12.86
C THR A 130 20.25 0.89 12.58
N ASN A 131 20.49 0.30 11.42
CA ASN A 131 21.85 0.16 10.97
C ASN A 131 22.08 1.17 9.83
N PRO A 132 22.59 2.35 10.14
CA PRO A 132 23.00 3.30 9.12
C PRO A 132 24.38 2.88 8.59
N ARG A 133 24.53 1.64 8.16
CA ARG A 133 25.71 1.20 7.46
C ARG A 133 25.36 0.86 6.04
N VAL A 134 25.26 1.87 5.27
CA VAL A 134 25.84 1.95 3.93
C VAL A 134 26.35 3.36 3.75
#